data_af373deb914e861a5b6402fe29cea5bc
#
_entry.id   af373deb914e861a5b6402fe29cea5bc
#
_cell.length_a   1.000
_cell.length_b   1.000
_cell.length_c   1.000
_cell.angle_alpha   90.00
_cell.angle_beta   90.00
_cell.angle_gamma   90.00
#
_symmetry.space_group_name_H-M   'P 1'
#
loop_
_entity.id
_entity.type
_entity.pdbx_description
1 polymer ?
#
loop_
_entity_poly.entity_id
_entity_poly.type
_entity_poly.pdbx_seq_one_letter_code
_entity_poly.pdbx_strand_id
1 'polypeptide(L)'
;MSTPQPQPTAAAIPTTPAPPGPTGTSAPSGASAPSGAPTPPGAPAPPAAYDAHRGPGGFPTPYESPIPIVDAHLGHALRAEWTKIRTVRSTLWTLGVFVLLVVGIGLAFAVVLGDDVRRGDRVTLFAFPGLLLGTVCLLTLGVLVISSEYGTGLIRPTLTAAPQRHRVLAAKFLVFAAIGFVTVLVSTGIVSAAGAAFVPDGADLHWGSSVLLASLYVSLLGMLALAAGTMLRHSAGAIAAMLGVYFLPTILPLFLLGVEATKDIGQKILEYSAPNALSRLLISHQEGDGLPQLGLLAVLTAVVVGCAFAVLHRRDV
;
A
#
# COMPACT_ATOMS: atom_id res chain seq x y z
N MET A 1 -7.72 -35.38 -51.45
CA MET A 1 -9.06 -35.79 -50.99
C MET A 1 -9.03 -35.73 -49.47
N SER A 2 -9.41 -34.59 -48.92
CA SER A 2 -9.43 -34.34 -47.46
C SER A 2 -10.89 -34.16 -47.06
N THR A 3 -11.39 -35.05 -46.22
CA THR A 3 -12.74 -35.04 -45.65
C THR A 3 -12.89 -33.89 -44.63
N PRO A 4 -14.01 -33.14 -44.64
CA PRO A 4 -14.25 -32.12 -43.62
C PRO A 4 -14.79 -32.73 -42.32
N GLN A 5 -14.26 -32.25 -41.21
CA GLN A 5 -14.74 -32.54 -39.88
C GLN A 5 -16.03 -31.75 -39.56
N PRO A 6 -17.03 -32.34 -38.89
CA PRO A 6 -18.23 -31.63 -38.48
C PRO A 6 -17.99 -30.73 -37.28
N GLN A 7 -18.54 -29.51 -37.32
CA GLN A 7 -18.58 -28.57 -36.23
C GLN A 7 -19.56 -29.03 -35.14
N PRO A 8 -19.24 -28.80 -33.83
CA PRO A 8 -20.18 -29.06 -32.76
C PRO A 8 -21.28 -28.01 -32.70
N THR A 9 -22.50 -28.47 -32.70
CA THR A 9 -23.74 -27.70 -32.54
C THR A 9 -23.77 -27.01 -31.18
N ALA A 10 -23.97 -25.70 -31.17
CA ALA A 10 -24.16 -24.92 -29.97
C ALA A 10 -25.43 -25.35 -29.21
N ALA A 11 -25.29 -25.83 -28.01
CA ALA A 11 -26.38 -26.13 -27.10
C ALA A 11 -27.07 -24.82 -26.65
N ALA A 12 -28.40 -24.77 -26.84
CA ALA A 12 -29.25 -23.66 -26.44
C ALA A 12 -29.28 -23.53 -24.93
N ILE A 13 -29.00 -22.31 -24.43
CA ILE A 13 -29.13 -21.94 -23.03
C ILE A 13 -30.62 -21.82 -22.68
N PRO A 14 -31.15 -22.48 -21.63
CA PRO A 14 -32.53 -22.29 -21.19
C PRO A 14 -32.72 -20.89 -20.61
N THR A 15 -33.59 -20.10 -21.20
CA THR A 15 -34.03 -18.81 -20.66
C THR A 15 -35.00 -19.04 -19.51
N THR A 16 -34.56 -18.65 -18.32
CA THR A 16 -35.40 -18.59 -17.10
C THR A 16 -36.40 -17.42 -17.26
N PRO A 17 -37.73 -17.63 -17.05
CA PRO A 17 -38.69 -16.54 -17.12
C PRO A 17 -38.53 -15.57 -15.96
N ALA A 18 -38.64 -14.27 -16.25
CA ALA A 18 -38.60 -13.20 -15.27
C ALA A 18 -39.81 -13.26 -14.32
N PRO A 19 -39.63 -12.90 -13.02
CA PRO A 19 -40.74 -12.84 -12.09
C PRO A 19 -41.70 -11.68 -12.45
N PRO A 20 -43.03 -11.85 -12.25
CA PRO A 20 -44.00 -10.79 -12.53
C PRO A 20 -43.86 -9.64 -11.54
N GLY A 21 -43.90 -8.41 -12.06
CA GLY A 21 -43.89 -7.19 -11.28
C GLY A 21 -45.13 -7.03 -10.38
N PRO A 22 -45.01 -6.27 -9.29
CA PRO A 22 -46.15 -6.07 -8.36
C PRO A 22 -47.20 -5.19 -9.01
N THR A 23 -48.37 -5.78 -9.21
CA THR A 23 -49.60 -5.05 -9.54
C THR A 23 -50.07 -4.27 -8.32
N GLY A 24 -50.20 -2.98 -8.48
CA GLY A 24 -50.78 -2.09 -7.49
C GLY A 24 -52.24 -2.49 -7.15
N THR A 25 -52.46 -2.81 -5.89
CA THR A 25 -53.84 -2.96 -5.35
C THR A 25 -54.02 -1.92 -4.27
N SER A 26 -54.96 -1.01 -4.53
CA SER A 26 -55.46 0.00 -3.60
C SER A 26 -56.02 -0.65 -2.33
N ALA A 27 -55.62 -0.13 -1.15
CA ALA A 27 -56.09 -0.55 0.14
C ALA A 27 -57.55 -0.16 0.37
N PRO A 28 -58.41 -1.07 0.87
CA PRO A 28 -59.70 -0.69 1.47
C PRO A 28 -59.50 -0.37 2.94
N SER A 29 -60.08 0.78 3.33
CA SER A 29 -60.24 1.25 4.69
C SER A 29 -61.20 0.35 5.48
N GLY A 30 -60.81 -0.02 6.70
CA GLY A 30 -61.71 -0.43 7.75
C GLY A 30 -62.10 -1.91 7.84
N ALA A 31 -61.34 -2.69 8.66
CA ALA A 31 -61.88 -3.85 9.34
C ALA A 31 -61.14 -4.06 10.69
N SER A 32 -61.89 -4.02 11.75
CA SER A 32 -61.51 -4.31 13.12
C SER A 32 -61.01 -5.73 13.25
N ALA A 33 -59.88 -5.94 13.86
CA ALA A 33 -59.31 -7.26 14.12
C ALA A 33 -60.11 -8.00 15.21
N PRO A 34 -60.42 -9.29 15.08
CA PRO A 34 -60.95 -10.10 16.15
C PRO A 34 -59.87 -10.45 17.18
N SER A 35 -60.14 -10.13 18.43
CA SER A 35 -59.42 -10.58 19.62
C SER A 35 -59.60 -12.10 19.79
N GLY A 36 -58.49 -12.83 19.92
CA GLY A 36 -58.55 -14.17 20.45
C GLY A 36 -57.96 -15.27 19.57
N ALA A 37 -56.63 -15.28 19.37
CA ALA A 37 -55.90 -16.48 19.01
C ALA A 37 -55.04 -16.91 20.20
N PRO A 38 -55.05 -18.17 20.65
CA PRO A 38 -54.19 -18.64 21.76
C PRO A 38 -52.74 -18.72 21.33
N THR A 39 -51.87 -18.09 22.12
CA THR A 39 -50.40 -18.08 21.96
C THR A 39 -49.88 -19.52 22.23
N PRO A 40 -49.03 -20.09 21.40
CA PRO A 40 -48.45 -21.40 21.69
C PRO A 40 -47.50 -21.28 22.90
N PRO A 41 -47.50 -22.29 23.81
CA PRO A 41 -46.64 -22.28 24.98
C PRO A 41 -45.18 -22.53 24.57
N GLY A 42 -44.31 -21.56 24.92
CA GLY A 42 -42.84 -21.73 24.74
C GLY A 42 -42.17 -20.67 23.85
N ALA A 43 -42.88 -19.67 23.31
CA ALA A 43 -42.21 -18.57 22.66
C ALA A 43 -41.53 -17.64 23.71
N PRO A 44 -40.23 -17.35 23.60
CA PRO A 44 -39.62 -16.34 24.46
C PRO A 44 -40.36 -14.99 24.26
N ALA A 45 -40.67 -14.32 25.36
CA ALA A 45 -41.29 -13.01 25.32
C ALA A 45 -40.43 -12.07 24.44
N PRO A 46 -41.05 -11.26 23.55
CA PRO A 46 -40.30 -10.24 22.83
C PRO A 46 -39.59 -9.37 23.87
N PRO A 47 -38.33 -8.94 23.62
CA PRO A 47 -37.63 -8.04 24.52
C PRO A 47 -38.55 -6.86 24.78
N ALA A 48 -38.72 -6.51 26.08
CA ALA A 48 -39.54 -5.39 26.51
C ALA A 48 -39.21 -4.20 25.63
N ALA A 49 -40.24 -3.62 25.00
CA ALA A 49 -40.09 -2.44 24.19
C ALA A 49 -39.32 -1.41 25.06
N TYR A 50 -38.16 -0.98 24.53
CA TYR A 50 -37.43 0.11 25.18
C TYR A 50 -38.42 1.24 25.40
N ASP A 51 -38.76 1.48 26.66
CA ASP A 51 -39.53 2.67 27.02
C ASP A 51 -38.67 3.87 26.62
N ALA A 52 -38.93 4.38 25.42
CA ALA A 52 -38.41 5.65 25.01
C ALA A 52 -38.77 6.63 26.09
N HIS A 53 -37.82 7.18 26.79
CA HIS A 53 -38.01 8.22 27.78
C HIS A 53 -38.77 9.38 27.10
N ARG A 54 -40.10 9.36 27.17
CA ARG A 54 -40.97 10.44 26.76
C ARG A 54 -40.89 11.49 27.85
N GLY A 55 -40.23 12.61 27.56
CA GLY A 55 -40.37 13.79 28.39
C GLY A 55 -41.81 14.28 28.44
N PRO A 56 -42.22 15.11 29.44
CA PRO A 56 -43.53 15.65 29.54
C PRO A 56 -43.86 16.56 28.35
N GLY A 57 -44.46 16.00 27.31
CA GLY A 57 -44.77 16.67 26.04
C GLY A 57 -44.71 15.75 24.82
N GLY A 58 -44.37 14.44 24.96
CA GLY A 58 -44.53 13.45 23.92
C GLY A 58 -43.43 13.48 22.80
N PHE A 59 -42.47 14.39 22.84
CA PHE A 59 -41.35 14.43 21.93
C PHE A 59 -40.20 13.55 22.46
N PRO A 60 -39.55 12.73 21.62
CA PRO A 60 -38.36 11.98 22.05
C PRO A 60 -37.29 12.98 22.47
N THR A 61 -36.84 12.90 23.74
CA THR A 61 -35.64 13.65 24.17
C THR A 61 -34.46 13.23 23.30
N PRO A 62 -33.70 14.18 22.76
CA PRO A 62 -32.51 13.82 22.01
C PRO A 62 -31.61 12.97 22.90
N TYR A 63 -31.21 11.79 22.39
CA TYR A 63 -30.26 10.90 23.09
C TYR A 63 -28.95 11.63 23.26
N GLU A 64 -28.59 11.99 24.49
CA GLU A 64 -27.26 12.46 24.84
C GLU A 64 -26.41 11.25 25.15
N SER A 65 -25.36 11.07 24.34
CA SER A 65 -24.39 10.01 24.57
C SER A 65 -23.63 10.27 25.88
N PRO A 66 -23.56 9.30 26.82
CA PRO A 66 -22.77 9.46 28.03
C PRO A 66 -21.26 9.44 27.75
N ILE A 67 -20.84 9.18 26.50
CA ILE A 67 -19.44 9.17 26.10
C ILE A 67 -19.04 10.61 25.73
N PRO A 68 -18.04 11.21 26.42
CA PRO A 68 -17.57 12.55 26.09
C PRO A 68 -17.01 12.57 24.67
N ILE A 69 -17.45 13.56 23.87
CA ILE A 69 -16.89 13.80 22.55
C ILE A 69 -15.44 14.29 22.74
N VAL A 70 -14.49 13.42 22.50
CA VAL A 70 -13.06 13.78 22.52
C VAL A 70 -12.68 14.27 21.13
N ASP A 71 -12.10 15.47 21.06
CA ASP A 71 -11.61 16.03 19.80
C ASP A 71 -10.59 15.08 19.15
N ALA A 72 -10.83 14.73 17.89
CA ALA A 72 -9.96 13.86 17.12
C ALA A 72 -8.66 14.61 16.78
N HIS A 73 -7.58 14.28 17.49
CA HIS A 73 -6.22 14.81 17.23
C HIS A 73 -5.45 13.91 16.27
N LEU A 74 -4.47 14.49 15.56
CA LEU A 74 -3.56 13.74 14.69
C LEU A 74 -2.90 12.55 15.44
N GLY A 75 -2.62 12.71 16.73
CA GLY A 75 -2.06 11.66 17.58
C GLY A 75 -2.94 10.41 17.70
N HIS A 76 -4.27 10.57 17.73
CA HIS A 76 -5.20 9.45 17.74
C HIS A 76 -5.18 8.70 16.40
N ALA A 77 -5.11 9.44 15.28
CA ALA A 77 -4.99 8.86 13.95
C ALA A 77 -3.65 8.10 13.79
N LEU A 78 -2.54 8.67 14.26
CA LEU A 78 -1.23 8.00 14.25
C LEU A 78 -1.25 6.69 15.06
N ARG A 79 -1.84 6.70 16.27
CA ARG A 79 -1.98 5.50 17.10
C ARG A 79 -2.83 4.42 16.41
N ALA A 80 -3.93 4.83 15.79
CA ALA A 80 -4.80 3.91 15.05
C ALA A 80 -4.06 3.26 13.87
N GLU A 81 -3.35 4.05 13.05
CA GLU A 81 -2.58 3.53 11.91
C GLU A 81 -1.41 2.66 12.37
N TRP A 82 -0.71 3.04 13.44
CA TRP A 82 0.33 2.22 14.05
C TRP A 82 -0.19 0.86 14.50
N THR A 83 -1.35 0.84 15.18
CA THR A 83 -1.98 -0.40 15.64
C THR A 83 -2.39 -1.28 14.46
N LYS A 84 -2.96 -0.70 13.38
CA LYS A 84 -3.29 -1.44 12.15
C LYS A 84 -2.07 -2.18 11.60
N ILE A 85 -0.94 -1.47 11.41
CA ILE A 85 0.27 -2.07 10.82
C ILE A 85 0.80 -3.22 11.69
N ARG A 86 0.73 -3.10 13.02
CA ARG A 86 1.20 -4.15 13.94
C ARG A 86 0.25 -5.35 14.07
N THR A 87 -1.03 -5.19 13.76
CA THR A 87 -2.05 -6.24 13.92
C THR A 87 -2.41 -6.93 12.63
N VAL A 88 -2.22 -6.29 11.48
CA VAL A 88 -2.52 -6.87 10.17
C VAL A 88 -1.42 -7.85 9.77
N ARG A 89 -1.76 -9.15 9.76
CA ARG A 89 -0.81 -10.23 9.46
C ARG A 89 -0.13 -10.08 8.09
N SER A 90 -0.86 -9.65 7.06
CA SER A 90 -0.29 -9.46 5.72
C SER A 90 0.82 -8.42 5.71
N THR A 91 0.68 -7.32 6.45
CA THR A 91 1.71 -6.28 6.57
C THR A 91 2.98 -6.83 7.22
N LEU A 92 2.82 -7.58 8.33
CA LEU A 92 3.95 -8.19 9.03
C LEU A 92 4.68 -9.22 8.17
N TRP A 93 3.94 -10.06 7.44
CA TRP A 93 4.52 -11.03 6.51
C TRP A 93 5.27 -10.34 5.37
N THR A 94 4.70 -9.29 4.77
CA THR A 94 5.37 -8.55 3.68
C THR A 94 6.66 -7.87 4.16
N LEU A 95 6.64 -7.25 5.34
CA LEU A 95 7.85 -6.69 5.96
C LEU A 95 8.86 -7.78 6.33
N GLY A 96 8.39 -8.93 6.84
CA GLY A 96 9.24 -10.10 7.13
C GLY A 96 9.92 -10.64 5.88
N VAL A 97 9.20 -10.77 4.77
CA VAL A 97 9.75 -11.16 3.47
C VAL A 97 10.73 -10.12 2.95
N PHE A 98 10.42 -8.82 3.09
CA PHE A 98 11.35 -7.74 2.76
C PHE A 98 12.68 -7.92 3.50
N VAL A 99 12.63 -8.05 4.84
CA VAL A 99 13.84 -8.23 5.67
C VAL A 99 14.60 -9.49 5.26
N LEU A 100 13.88 -10.60 5.04
CA LEU A 100 14.48 -11.86 4.61
C LEU A 100 15.19 -11.73 3.27
N LEU A 101 14.61 -11.05 2.30
CA LEU A 101 15.23 -10.82 1.00
C LEU A 101 16.46 -9.91 1.12
N VAL A 102 16.35 -8.79 1.84
CA VAL A 102 17.49 -7.86 1.96
C VAL A 102 18.63 -8.50 2.73
N VAL A 103 18.34 -9.04 3.92
CA VAL A 103 19.38 -9.61 4.79
C VAL A 103 19.87 -10.95 4.24
N GLY A 104 18.96 -11.85 3.83
CA GLY A 104 19.31 -13.18 3.35
C GLY A 104 20.15 -13.14 2.07
N ILE A 105 19.70 -12.38 1.06
CA ILE A 105 20.45 -12.22 -0.19
C ILE A 105 21.74 -11.44 0.05
N GLY A 106 21.68 -10.35 0.84
CA GLY A 106 22.85 -9.53 1.14
C GLY A 106 23.95 -10.31 1.83
N LEU A 107 23.63 -11.11 2.84
CA LEU A 107 24.60 -11.97 3.51
C LEU A 107 25.11 -13.09 2.60
N ALA A 108 24.26 -13.69 1.78
CA ALA A 108 24.68 -14.68 0.80
C ALA A 108 25.71 -14.09 -0.18
N PHE A 109 25.49 -12.86 -0.66
CA PHE A 109 26.45 -12.14 -1.50
C PHE A 109 27.75 -11.82 -0.76
N ALA A 110 27.66 -11.42 0.53
CA ALA A 110 28.86 -11.16 1.34
C ALA A 110 29.71 -12.41 1.53
N VAL A 111 29.11 -13.57 1.74
CA VAL A 111 29.84 -14.85 1.88
C VAL A 111 30.46 -15.32 0.56
N VAL A 112 29.76 -15.13 -0.57
CA VAL A 112 30.21 -15.65 -1.87
C VAL A 112 31.20 -14.72 -2.53
N LEU A 113 31.05 -13.41 -2.39
CA LEU A 113 31.82 -12.40 -3.11
C LEU A 113 32.76 -11.58 -2.20
N GLY A 114 32.76 -11.85 -0.88
CA GLY A 114 33.58 -11.07 0.05
C GLY A 114 35.05 -11.03 -0.27
N ASP A 115 35.61 -12.17 -0.71
CA ASP A 115 37.03 -12.31 -1.09
C ASP A 115 37.38 -11.57 -2.41
N ASP A 116 36.37 -11.34 -3.28
CA ASP A 116 36.54 -10.65 -4.57
C ASP A 116 36.42 -9.12 -4.43
N VAL A 117 36.04 -8.62 -3.26
CA VAL A 117 35.92 -7.17 -2.98
C VAL A 117 37.29 -6.53 -3.00
N ARG A 118 37.44 -5.47 -3.80
CA ARG A 118 38.68 -4.73 -3.93
C ARG A 118 38.88 -3.72 -2.80
N ARG A 119 40.12 -3.33 -2.58
CA ARG A 119 40.45 -2.23 -1.69
C ARG A 119 39.73 -0.96 -2.16
N GLY A 120 39.02 -0.33 -1.23
CA GLY A 120 38.22 0.86 -1.49
C GLY A 120 36.77 0.59 -1.87
N ASP A 121 36.37 -0.65 -2.24
CA ASP A 121 34.96 -0.95 -2.48
C ASP A 121 34.12 -0.80 -1.18
N ARG A 122 32.89 -0.34 -1.34
CA ARG A 122 31.99 -0.14 -0.19
C ARG A 122 31.29 -1.44 0.20
N VAL A 123 31.25 -1.74 1.48
CA VAL A 123 30.55 -2.91 2.04
C VAL A 123 29.02 -2.87 1.78
N THR A 124 28.48 -1.70 1.47
CA THR A 124 27.06 -1.53 1.11
C THR A 124 26.67 -2.18 -0.22
N LEU A 125 27.65 -2.54 -1.06
CA LEU A 125 27.42 -3.27 -2.30
C LEU A 125 26.66 -4.59 -2.09
N PHE A 126 26.89 -5.27 -0.96
CA PHE A 126 26.21 -6.52 -0.63
C PHE A 126 24.71 -6.37 -0.41
N ALA A 127 24.26 -5.20 0.10
CA ALA A 127 22.84 -4.95 0.31
C ALA A 127 22.08 -4.67 -1.00
N PHE A 128 22.77 -4.28 -2.06
CA PHE A 128 22.15 -3.83 -3.31
C PHE A 128 21.21 -4.87 -3.95
N PRO A 129 21.61 -6.15 -4.19
CA PRO A 129 20.74 -7.13 -4.83
C PRO A 129 19.50 -7.45 -3.99
N GLY A 130 19.68 -7.60 -2.68
CA GLY A 130 18.58 -7.83 -1.76
C GLY A 130 17.59 -6.65 -1.72
N LEU A 131 18.12 -5.43 -1.75
CA LEU A 131 17.31 -4.22 -1.73
C LEU A 131 16.53 -4.01 -3.03
N LEU A 132 17.08 -4.40 -4.19
CA LEU A 132 16.36 -4.38 -5.46
C LEU A 132 15.08 -5.21 -5.40
N LEU A 133 15.19 -6.45 -4.91
CA LEU A 133 14.03 -7.33 -4.78
C LEU A 133 13.12 -6.93 -3.61
N GLY A 134 13.70 -6.53 -2.49
CA GLY A 134 12.96 -6.04 -1.33
C GLY A 134 12.10 -4.81 -1.64
N THR A 135 12.59 -3.90 -2.48
CA THR A 135 11.83 -2.70 -2.88
C THR A 135 10.47 -3.06 -3.48
N VAL A 136 10.36 -4.15 -4.25
CA VAL A 136 9.09 -4.64 -4.80
C VAL A 136 8.08 -4.96 -3.68
N CYS A 137 8.54 -5.55 -2.58
CA CYS A 137 7.69 -5.81 -1.42
C CYS A 137 7.17 -4.51 -0.80
N LEU A 138 8.03 -3.50 -0.66
CA LEU A 138 7.64 -2.22 -0.07
C LEU A 138 6.68 -1.43 -1.00
N LEU A 139 6.90 -1.46 -2.32
CA LEU A 139 5.98 -0.89 -3.32
C LEU A 139 4.60 -1.53 -3.22
N THR A 140 4.55 -2.87 -3.20
CA THR A 140 3.30 -3.64 -3.07
C THR A 140 2.60 -3.31 -1.76
N LEU A 141 3.34 -3.26 -0.64
CA LEU A 141 2.81 -2.92 0.66
C LEU A 141 2.24 -1.49 0.66
N GLY A 142 2.95 -0.52 0.08
CA GLY A 142 2.49 0.86 -0.02
C GLY A 142 1.13 0.97 -0.71
N VAL A 143 0.95 0.27 -1.83
CA VAL A 143 -0.35 0.20 -2.51
C VAL A 143 -1.40 -0.48 -1.62
N LEU A 144 -1.09 -1.63 -1.02
CA LEU A 144 -2.06 -2.44 -0.27
C LEU A 144 -2.53 -1.76 1.02
N VAL A 145 -1.71 -0.97 1.69
CA VAL A 145 -2.07 -0.25 2.92
C VAL A 145 -3.29 0.64 2.75
N ILE A 146 -3.51 1.19 1.57
CA ILE A 146 -4.69 2.02 1.29
C ILE A 146 -5.74 1.28 0.45
N SER A 147 -5.32 0.52 -0.57
CA SER A 147 -6.27 -0.12 -1.49
C SER A 147 -7.09 -1.23 -0.84
N SER A 148 -6.56 -1.90 0.20
CA SER A 148 -7.31 -2.87 0.99
C SER A 148 -8.50 -2.25 1.74
N GLU A 149 -8.38 -1.00 2.18
CA GLU A 149 -9.47 -0.27 2.84
C GLU A 149 -10.60 0.08 1.85
N TYR A 150 -10.25 0.39 0.59
CA TYR A 150 -11.24 0.57 -0.47
C TYR A 150 -11.93 -0.75 -0.81
N GLY A 151 -11.17 -1.83 -0.97
CA GLY A 151 -11.71 -3.15 -1.33
C GLY A 151 -12.62 -3.77 -0.27
N THR A 152 -12.36 -3.52 1.02
CA THR A 152 -13.18 -4.01 2.14
C THR A 152 -14.32 -3.04 2.54
N GLY A 153 -14.39 -1.86 1.93
CA GLY A 153 -15.36 -0.82 2.28
C GLY A 153 -15.10 -0.12 3.63
N LEU A 154 -14.02 -0.46 4.33
CA LEU A 154 -13.65 0.14 5.62
C LEU A 154 -13.29 1.63 5.53
N ILE A 155 -13.09 2.15 4.32
CA ILE A 155 -12.81 3.57 4.11
C ILE A 155 -13.98 4.45 4.57
N ARG A 156 -15.24 4.01 4.37
CA ARG A 156 -16.45 4.78 4.76
C ARG A 156 -16.56 4.95 6.27
N PRO A 157 -16.60 3.88 7.10
CA PRO A 157 -16.67 4.05 8.54
C PRO A 157 -15.46 4.79 9.11
N THR A 158 -14.26 4.62 8.54
CA THR A 158 -13.07 5.36 8.98
C THR A 158 -13.23 6.87 8.76
N LEU A 159 -13.76 7.29 7.60
CA LEU A 159 -13.97 8.70 7.28
C LEU A 159 -15.19 9.29 8.01
N THR A 160 -16.18 8.48 8.37
CA THR A 160 -17.32 8.91 9.19
C THR A 160 -16.88 9.14 10.64
N ALA A 161 -16.07 8.24 11.20
CA ALA A 161 -15.52 8.37 12.55
C ALA A 161 -14.51 9.51 12.70
N ALA A 162 -13.85 9.90 11.59
CA ALA A 162 -12.84 10.97 11.57
C ALA A 162 -13.21 12.00 10.49
N PRO A 163 -13.98 13.06 10.81
CA PRO A 163 -14.45 14.04 9.84
C PRO A 163 -13.30 14.80 9.15
N GLN A 164 -12.11 14.79 9.74
CA GLN A 164 -10.91 15.42 9.18
C GLN A 164 -10.09 14.43 8.33
N ARG A 165 -10.59 14.12 7.14
CA ARG A 165 -10.03 13.14 6.19
C ARG A 165 -8.53 13.30 5.92
N HIS A 166 -8.05 14.57 5.85
CA HIS A 166 -6.65 14.89 5.63
C HIS A 166 -5.73 14.41 6.78
N ARG A 167 -6.21 14.42 8.04
CA ARG A 167 -5.42 13.94 9.18
C ARG A 167 -5.22 12.43 9.16
N VAL A 168 -6.25 11.68 8.76
CA VAL A 168 -6.16 10.22 8.61
C VAL A 168 -5.15 9.86 7.52
N LEU A 169 -5.26 10.52 6.37
CA LEU A 169 -4.33 10.27 5.26
C LEU A 169 -2.88 10.68 5.64
N ALA A 170 -2.70 11.84 6.28
CA ALA A 170 -1.38 12.27 6.77
C ALA A 170 -0.78 11.27 7.78
N ALA A 171 -1.59 10.78 8.73
CA ALA A 171 -1.16 9.77 9.69
C ALA A 171 -0.71 8.48 8.98
N LYS A 172 -1.45 8.04 7.96
CA LYS A 172 -1.11 6.86 7.16
C LYS A 172 0.23 7.02 6.45
N PHE A 173 0.47 8.16 5.78
CA PHE A 173 1.75 8.46 5.13
C PHE A 173 2.90 8.51 6.13
N LEU A 174 2.73 9.19 7.27
CA LEU A 174 3.78 9.32 8.28
C LEU A 174 4.15 7.97 8.90
N VAL A 175 3.16 7.17 9.30
CA VAL A 175 3.40 5.86 9.92
C VAL A 175 4.04 4.91 8.90
N PHE A 176 3.55 4.88 7.66
CA PHE A 176 4.12 4.05 6.60
C PHE A 176 5.58 4.48 6.28
N ALA A 177 5.83 5.78 6.13
CA ALA A 177 7.17 6.31 5.88
C ALA A 177 8.15 5.95 7.00
N ALA A 178 7.73 6.12 8.26
CA ALA A 178 8.56 5.79 9.41
C ALA A 178 8.91 4.30 9.48
N ILE A 179 7.92 3.41 9.29
CA ILE A 179 8.12 1.97 9.32
C ILE A 179 8.96 1.52 8.12
N GLY A 180 8.64 1.98 6.92
CA GLY A 180 9.41 1.68 5.71
C GLY A 180 10.86 2.11 5.86
N PHE A 181 11.09 3.36 6.27
CA PHE A 181 12.44 3.90 6.47
C PHE A 181 13.24 3.09 7.50
N VAL A 182 12.66 2.83 8.69
CA VAL A 182 13.34 2.07 9.76
C VAL A 182 13.61 0.63 9.31
N THR A 183 12.67 -0.02 8.64
CA THR A 183 12.84 -1.40 8.15
C THR A 183 13.98 -1.47 7.13
N VAL A 184 14.02 -0.56 6.17
CA VAL A 184 15.10 -0.50 5.17
C VAL A 184 16.44 -0.18 5.83
N LEU A 185 16.47 0.83 6.72
CA LEU A 185 17.66 1.26 7.44
C LEU A 185 18.28 0.11 8.24
N VAL A 186 17.46 -0.58 9.02
CA VAL A 186 17.91 -1.69 9.87
C VAL A 186 18.40 -2.86 9.00
N SER A 187 17.64 -3.25 7.98
CA SER A 187 18.00 -4.38 7.11
C SER A 187 19.29 -4.12 6.34
N THR A 188 19.42 -2.94 5.74
CA THR A 188 20.62 -2.55 4.98
C THR A 188 21.81 -2.37 5.93
N GLY A 189 21.58 -1.78 7.12
CA GLY A 189 22.61 -1.64 8.15
C GLY A 189 23.14 -2.96 8.67
N ILE A 190 22.27 -3.96 8.91
CA ILE A 190 22.69 -5.32 9.29
C ILE A 190 23.58 -5.94 8.22
N VAL A 191 23.18 -5.85 6.94
CA VAL A 191 23.99 -6.39 5.85
C VAL A 191 25.35 -5.70 5.75
N SER A 192 25.38 -4.37 5.84
CA SER A 192 26.63 -3.60 5.77
C SER A 192 27.55 -3.90 6.95
N ALA A 193 27.00 -3.96 8.16
CA ALA A 193 27.77 -4.28 9.35
C ALA A 193 28.30 -5.72 9.36
N ALA A 194 27.46 -6.69 8.96
CA ALA A 194 27.89 -8.08 8.87
C ALA A 194 28.85 -8.31 7.68
N GLY A 195 28.59 -7.63 6.53
CA GLY A 195 29.44 -7.69 5.35
C GLY A 195 30.87 -7.23 5.61
N ALA A 196 31.05 -6.29 6.55
CA ALA A 196 32.38 -5.82 6.95
C ALA A 196 33.29 -6.94 7.52
N ALA A 197 32.70 -8.04 8.02
CA ALA A 197 33.45 -9.20 8.49
C ALA A 197 33.97 -10.13 7.38
N PHE A 198 33.46 -9.95 6.15
CA PHE A 198 33.79 -10.80 4.99
C PHE A 198 34.68 -10.10 3.95
N VAL A 199 35.04 -8.84 4.18
CA VAL A 199 35.89 -8.08 3.26
C VAL A 199 37.32 -8.00 3.75
N PRO A 200 38.31 -7.99 2.82
CA PRO A 200 39.72 -7.83 3.19
C PRO A 200 40.01 -6.43 3.73
N ASP A 201 41.15 -6.30 4.41
CA ASP A 201 41.65 -5.01 4.90
C ASP A 201 41.73 -3.95 3.80
N GLY A 202 41.17 -2.78 4.07
CA GLY A 202 41.18 -1.63 3.15
C GLY A 202 39.90 -1.42 2.35
N ALA A 203 38.82 -2.17 2.62
CA ALA A 203 37.48 -1.83 2.15
C ALA A 203 36.96 -0.55 2.83
N ASP A 204 36.09 0.20 2.12
CA ASP A 204 35.46 1.40 2.69
C ASP A 204 34.34 1.01 3.65
N LEU A 205 34.58 1.24 4.94
CA LEU A 205 33.62 1.00 6.01
C LEU A 205 32.75 2.21 6.35
N HIS A 206 32.85 3.31 5.60
CA HIS A 206 32.02 4.51 5.79
C HIS A 206 30.66 4.34 5.10
N TRP A 207 29.81 3.49 5.68
CA TRP A 207 28.54 3.09 5.07
C TRP A 207 27.30 3.85 5.60
N GLY A 208 27.44 4.62 6.71
CA GLY A 208 26.30 5.22 7.39
C GLY A 208 25.47 6.15 6.51
N SER A 209 26.11 7.06 5.77
CA SER A 209 25.43 7.99 4.87
C SER A 209 24.77 7.27 3.69
N SER A 210 25.42 6.29 3.09
CA SER A 210 24.89 5.49 1.99
C SER A 210 23.64 4.69 2.40
N VAL A 211 23.70 4.03 3.56
CA VAL A 211 22.56 3.30 4.13
C VAL A 211 21.39 4.24 4.41
N LEU A 212 21.67 5.44 4.93
CA LEU A 212 20.65 6.44 5.27
C LEU A 212 19.96 6.97 4.01
N LEU A 213 20.73 7.34 2.99
CA LEU A 213 20.22 7.87 1.72
C LEU A 213 19.45 6.80 0.92
N ALA A 214 19.96 5.56 0.86
CA ALA A 214 19.25 4.45 0.21
C ALA A 214 17.94 4.12 0.94
N SER A 215 17.93 4.17 2.28
CA SER A 215 16.71 3.95 3.07
C SER A 215 15.68 5.05 2.83
N LEU A 216 16.11 6.30 2.71
CA LEU A 216 15.22 7.40 2.35
C LEU A 216 14.66 7.22 0.94
N TYR A 217 15.50 6.84 -0.03
CA TYR A 217 15.10 6.61 -1.40
C TYR A 217 14.02 5.53 -1.53
N VAL A 218 14.23 4.36 -0.92
CA VAL A 218 13.28 3.25 -0.95
C VAL A 218 11.98 3.61 -0.20
N SER A 219 12.09 4.33 0.92
CA SER A 219 10.91 4.82 1.65
C SER A 219 10.07 5.79 0.83
N LEU A 220 10.70 6.70 0.08
CA LEU A 220 10.02 7.61 -0.84
C LEU A 220 9.32 6.85 -1.98
N LEU A 221 9.94 5.82 -2.55
CA LEU A 221 9.29 4.93 -3.52
C LEU A 221 8.05 4.25 -2.92
N GLY A 222 8.13 3.77 -1.69
CA GLY A 222 6.99 3.21 -0.96
C GLY A 222 5.87 4.24 -0.73
N MET A 223 6.22 5.48 -0.37
CA MET A 223 5.26 6.58 -0.24
C MET A 223 4.58 6.93 -1.58
N LEU A 224 5.35 6.93 -2.67
CA LEU A 224 4.82 7.11 -4.02
C LEU A 224 3.81 6.00 -4.37
N ALA A 225 4.11 4.76 -3.98
CA ALA A 225 3.20 3.62 -4.17
C ALA A 225 1.90 3.76 -3.36
N LEU A 226 1.99 4.22 -2.11
CA LEU A 226 0.83 4.51 -1.28
C LEU A 226 -0.04 5.63 -1.89
N ALA A 227 0.59 6.69 -2.42
CA ALA A 227 -0.11 7.77 -3.10
C ALA A 227 -0.80 7.29 -4.39
N ALA A 228 -0.13 6.45 -5.21
CA ALA A 228 -0.71 5.82 -6.38
C ALA A 228 -1.92 4.94 -6.03
N GLY A 229 -1.83 4.15 -4.94
CA GLY A 229 -2.94 3.36 -4.42
C GLY A 229 -4.15 4.22 -4.02
N THR A 230 -3.90 5.39 -3.42
CA THR A 230 -4.94 6.36 -3.04
C THR A 230 -5.69 6.91 -4.26
N MET A 231 -4.97 7.18 -5.35
CA MET A 231 -5.53 7.77 -6.57
C MET A 231 -6.28 6.76 -7.43
N LEU A 232 -5.71 5.56 -7.61
CA LEU A 232 -6.22 4.54 -8.52
C LEU A 232 -7.36 3.70 -7.91
N ARG A 233 -7.46 3.59 -6.59
CA ARG A 233 -8.49 2.83 -5.86
C ARG A 233 -8.64 1.36 -6.27
N HIS A 234 -7.74 0.86 -7.09
CA HIS A 234 -7.71 -0.51 -7.61
C HIS A 234 -6.35 -1.13 -7.32
N SER A 235 -6.31 -2.15 -6.45
CA SER A 235 -5.06 -2.72 -5.95
C SER A 235 -4.16 -3.27 -7.05
N ALA A 236 -4.70 -4.14 -7.91
CA ALA A 236 -3.92 -4.76 -8.97
C ALA A 236 -3.40 -3.72 -9.98
N GLY A 237 -4.23 -2.76 -10.39
CA GLY A 237 -3.83 -1.68 -11.30
C GLY A 237 -2.75 -0.78 -10.71
N ALA A 238 -2.87 -0.43 -9.43
CA ALA A 238 -1.87 0.39 -8.75
C ALA A 238 -0.53 -0.34 -8.56
N ILE A 239 -0.56 -1.64 -8.22
CA ILE A 239 0.65 -2.45 -8.14
C ILE A 239 1.31 -2.55 -9.50
N ALA A 240 0.55 -2.89 -10.57
CA ALA A 240 1.08 -2.98 -11.93
C ALA A 240 1.69 -1.65 -12.40
N ALA A 241 1.02 -0.52 -12.14
CA ALA A 241 1.54 0.81 -12.47
C ALA A 241 2.85 1.10 -11.72
N MET A 242 2.94 0.80 -10.43
CA MET A 242 4.14 1.04 -9.64
C MET A 242 5.31 0.13 -10.01
N LEU A 243 5.04 -1.14 -10.34
CA LEU A 243 6.06 -2.04 -10.91
C LEU A 243 6.52 -1.55 -12.29
N GLY A 244 5.61 -1.03 -13.10
CA GLY A 244 5.95 -0.36 -14.36
C GLY A 244 6.87 0.84 -14.13
N VAL A 245 6.56 1.73 -13.20
CA VAL A 245 7.42 2.87 -12.83
C VAL A 245 8.79 2.42 -12.32
N TYR A 246 8.86 1.30 -11.61
CA TYR A 246 10.10 0.76 -11.08
C TYR A 246 10.98 0.10 -12.15
N PHE A 247 10.40 -0.77 -12.99
CA PHE A 247 11.16 -1.58 -13.95
C PHE A 247 11.29 -0.96 -15.34
N LEU A 248 10.28 -0.22 -15.82
CA LEU A 248 10.27 0.31 -17.18
C LEU A 248 11.47 1.22 -17.49
N PRO A 249 11.89 2.14 -16.59
CA PRO A 249 13.07 2.97 -16.81
C PRO A 249 14.39 2.19 -16.87
N THR A 250 14.40 0.94 -16.41
CA THR A 250 15.57 0.05 -16.48
C THR A 250 15.55 -0.80 -17.76
N ILE A 251 14.36 -1.25 -18.15
CA ILE A 251 14.22 -2.17 -19.31
C ILE A 251 14.18 -1.41 -20.64
N LEU A 252 13.46 -0.27 -20.70
CA LEU A 252 13.31 0.51 -21.93
C LEU A 252 14.65 0.96 -22.55
N PRO A 253 15.63 1.41 -21.78
CA PRO A 253 16.93 1.78 -22.32
C PRO A 253 17.68 0.66 -23.04
N LEU A 254 17.44 -0.61 -22.69
CA LEU A 254 18.06 -1.75 -23.38
C LEU A 254 17.77 -1.75 -24.89
N PHE A 255 16.60 -1.26 -25.27
CA PHE A 255 16.19 -1.12 -26.68
C PHE A 255 16.70 0.20 -27.28
N LEU A 256 16.69 1.28 -26.51
CA LEU A 256 17.07 2.63 -26.98
C LEU A 256 18.58 2.75 -27.18
N LEU A 257 19.41 2.06 -26.38
CA LEU A 257 20.87 2.10 -26.47
C LEU A 257 21.41 1.38 -27.73
N GLY A 258 20.61 0.49 -28.34
CA GLY A 258 20.95 -0.19 -29.59
C GLY A 258 20.86 0.69 -30.84
N VAL A 259 20.26 1.88 -30.76
CA VAL A 259 20.03 2.80 -31.87
C VAL A 259 20.73 4.12 -31.59
N GLU A 260 21.64 4.55 -32.44
CA GLU A 260 22.47 5.76 -32.23
C GLU A 260 21.61 7.02 -32.01
N ALA A 261 20.53 7.17 -32.77
CA ALA A 261 19.60 8.32 -32.67
C ALA A 261 18.89 8.45 -31.31
N THR A 262 18.75 7.35 -30.55
CA THR A 262 18.02 7.32 -29.26
C THR A 262 18.92 7.06 -28.06
N LYS A 263 20.20 6.86 -28.28
CA LYS A 263 21.18 6.47 -27.28
C LYS A 263 21.24 7.46 -26.10
N ASP A 264 21.31 8.76 -26.37
CA ASP A 264 21.36 9.79 -25.32
C ASP A 264 20.11 9.79 -24.45
N ILE A 265 18.96 9.59 -25.06
CA ILE A 265 17.67 9.47 -24.35
C ILE A 265 17.67 8.22 -23.47
N GLY A 266 18.13 7.09 -24.03
CA GLY A 266 18.26 5.83 -23.30
C GLY A 266 19.19 5.95 -22.10
N GLN A 267 20.34 6.60 -22.25
CA GLN A 267 21.29 6.84 -21.14
C GLN A 267 20.65 7.68 -20.02
N LYS A 268 19.97 8.77 -20.35
CA LYS A 268 19.30 9.60 -19.36
C LYS A 268 18.17 8.86 -18.61
N ILE A 269 17.36 8.08 -19.33
CA ILE A 269 16.33 7.26 -18.69
C ILE A 269 16.96 6.24 -17.73
N LEU A 270 18.03 5.58 -18.15
CA LEU A 270 18.74 4.61 -17.31
C LEU A 270 19.35 5.29 -16.08
N GLU A 271 19.93 6.46 -16.24
CA GLU A 271 20.54 7.24 -15.16
C GLU A 271 19.56 7.52 -14.02
N TYR A 272 18.29 7.82 -14.34
CA TYR A 272 17.24 8.11 -13.35
C TYR A 272 16.38 6.90 -12.99
N SER A 273 16.71 5.70 -13.47
CA SER A 273 16.03 4.47 -13.07
C SER A 273 16.30 4.16 -11.59
N ALA A 274 15.30 3.57 -10.92
CA ALA A 274 15.41 3.27 -9.50
C ALA A 274 16.57 2.32 -9.15
N PRO A 275 16.83 1.23 -9.91
CA PRO A 275 18.00 0.39 -9.69
C PRO A 275 19.33 1.13 -9.83
N ASN A 276 19.45 2.01 -10.84
CA ASN A 276 20.68 2.77 -11.02
C ASN A 276 20.89 3.83 -9.93
N ALA A 277 19.84 4.50 -9.51
CA ALA A 277 19.89 5.43 -8.38
C ALA A 277 20.33 4.73 -7.09
N LEU A 278 19.80 3.53 -6.81
CA LEU A 278 20.20 2.73 -5.65
C LEU A 278 21.67 2.28 -5.75
N SER A 279 22.13 1.88 -6.95
CA SER A 279 23.56 1.52 -7.14
C SER A 279 24.47 2.72 -6.87
N ARG A 280 24.12 3.92 -7.33
CA ARG A 280 24.88 5.14 -7.06
C ARG A 280 24.94 5.46 -5.57
N LEU A 281 23.83 5.35 -4.86
CA LEU A 281 23.75 5.62 -3.41
C LEU A 281 24.53 4.61 -2.57
N LEU A 282 24.57 3.33 -2.98
CA LEU A 282 25.19 2.25 -2.20
C LEU A 282 26.62 1.93 -2.63
N ILE A 283 26.96 2.02 -3.92
CA ILE A 283 28.21 1.48 -4.49
C ILE A 283 29.16 2.59 -4.92
N SER A 284 28.65 3.75 -5.35
CA SER A 284 29.50 4.82 -5.87
C SER A 284 30.44 5.39 -4.80
N HIS A 285 31.69 5.64 -5.21
CA HIS A 285 32.71 6.25 -4.34
C HIS A 285 32.67 7.78 -4.33
N GLN A 286 31.89 8.39 -5.23
CA GLN A 286 31.73 9.85 -5.27
C GLN A 286 30.74 10.31 -4.21
N GLU A 287 31.17 11.23 -3.35
CA GLU A 287 30.27 11.86 -2.40
C GLU A 287 29.18 12.65 -3.12
N GLY A 288 27.93 12.41 -2.74
CA GLY A 288 26.78 13.07 -3.37
C GLY A 288 26.27 12.42 -4.66
N ASP A 289 26.91 11.34 -5.16
CA ASP A 289 26.39 10.58 -6.28
C ASP A 289 25.04 9.93 -5.87
N GLY A 290 24.03 10.04 -6.74
CA GLY A 290 22.66 9.62 -6.43
C GLY A 290 21.78 10.69 -5.77
N LEU A 291 22.32 11.80 -5.28
CA LEU A 291 21.52 12.91 -4.72
C LEU A 291 20.57 13.56 -5.74
N PRO A 292 20.95 13.79 -7.02
CA PRO A 292 20.02 14.31 -8.01
C PRO A 292 18.81 13.40 -8.23
N GLN A 293 19.03 12.08 -8.26
CA GLN A 293 17.96 11.08 -8.41
C GLN A 293 17.06 11.03 -7.17
N LEU A 294 17.65 11.11 -5.98
CA LEU A 294 16.91 11.22 -4.72
C LEU A 294 16.08 12.52 -4.68
N GLY A 295 16.65 13.64 -5.08
CA GLY A 295 15.97 14.93 -5.14
C GLY A 295 14.77 14.90 -6.10
N LEU A 296 14.96 14.34 -7.31
CA LEU A 296 13.88 14.18 -8.27
C LEU A 296 12.76 13.31 -7.70
N LEU A 297 13.10 12.18 -7.09
CA LEU A 297 12.12 11.28 -6.47
C LEU A 297 11.38 11.98 -5.32
N ALA A 298 12.07 12.76 -4.50
CA ALA A 298 11.45 13.51 -3.40
C ALA A 298 10.43 14.51 -3.91
N VAL A 299 10.78 15.29 -4.96
CA VAL A 299 9.86 16.25 -5.59
C VAL A 299 8.67 15.51 -6.22
N LEU A 300 8.91 14.45 -6.98
CA LEU A 300 7.86 13.65 -7.59
C LEU A 300 6.91 13.08 -6.53
N THR A 301 7.46 12.51 -5.45
CA THR A 301 6.67 11.97 -4.34
C THR A 301 5.85 13.06 -3.68
N ALA A 302 6.43 14.24 -3.42
CA ALA A 302 5.70 15.36 -2.83
C ALA A 302 4.53 15.83 -3.72
N VAL A 303 4.74 15.92 -5.03
CA VAL A 303 3.69 16.29 -5.99
C VAL A 303 2.58 15.25 -6.01
N VAL A 304 2.91 13.95 -6.12
CA VAL A 304 1.89 12.88 -6.20
C VAL A 304 1.15 12.73 -4.87
N VAL A 305 1.83 12.88 -3.73
CA VAL A 305 1.18 12.93 -2.41
C VAL A 305 0.23 14.14 -2.34
N GLY A 306 0.66 15.32 -2.78
CA GLY A 306 -0.21 16.50 -2.85
C GLY A 306 -1.45 16.26 -3.72
N CYS A 307 -1.29 15.63 -4.89
CA CYS A 307 -2.40 15.22 -5.74
C CYS A 307 -3.34 14.21 -5.04
N ALA A 308 -2.79 13.26 -4.29
CA ALA A 308 -3.59 12.28 -3.53
C ALA A 308 -4.46 12.99 -2.47
N PHE A 309 -3.91 13.96 -1.74
CA PHE A 309 -4.68 14.82 -0.81
C PHE A 309 -5.76 15.62 -1.54
N ALA A 310 -5.45 16.24 -2.67
CA ALA A 310 -6.40 17.01 -3.45
C ALA A 310 -7.56 16.15 -4.00
N VAL A 311 -7.25 14.94 -4.49
CA VAL A 311 -8.25 13.97 -4.97
C VAL A 311 -9.16 13.52 -3.84
N LEU A 312 -8.61 13.24 -2.65
CA LEU A 312 -9.41 12.85 -1.49
C LEU A 312 -10.34 13.98 -1.03
N HIS A 313 -9.91 15.23 -1.16
CA HIS A 313 -10.71 16.40 -0.77
C HIS A 313 -11.84 16.69 -1.75
N ARG A 314 -11.62 16.46 -3.06
CA ARG A 314 -12.61 16.76 -4.12
C ARG A 314 -13.62 15.65 -4.37
N ARG A 315 -13.35 14.41 -3.93
CA ARG A 315 -14.23 13.27 -4.17
C ARG A 315 -15.04 12.97 -2.90
N ASP A 316 -16.35 13.08 -3.01
CA ASP A 316 -17.28 12.54 -2.01
C ASP A 316 -17.20 11.01 -2.02
N VAL A 317 -17.09 10.41 -0.85
CA VAL A 317 -16.96 8.94 -0.66
C VAL A 317 -18.31 8.35 -0.32
#